data_c8a7673aa9bcdbe5105c40002e1a0279
#
_entry.id   c8a7673aa9bcdbe5105c40002e1a0279
#
_cell.length_a   1.000
_cell.length_b   1.000
_cell.length_c   1.000
_cell.angle_alpha   90.00
_cell.angle_beta   90.00
_cell.angle_gamma   90.00
#
_symmetry.space_group_name_H-M   'P 1'
#
loop_
_entity.id
_entity.type
_entity.pdbx_description
1 polymer ?
#
loop_
_entity_poly.entity_id
_entity_poly.type
_entity_poly.pdbx_seq_one_letter_code
_entity_poly.pdbx_strand_id
1 'polypeptide(L)'
;ARSTWNTKMQIELAEIYRDTDLGREAEALLLPCVQCGQCTFTCPTFRLLDDEWDGPRGRIYLIQQMLEGKEPSASSLPPAYSIKTLEGKTLGANVRLHLDRCLSCRSCETSCPEGVRYGRLLDIGRELVEKAVQRPLKEKLARRALRAVVPYRYRFTALLRAG
;
A
#
# COMPACT_ATOMS: atom_id res chain seq x y z
N ALA A 1 -27.71 -21.94 4.56
CA ALA A 1 -26.46 -21.89 3.82
C ALA A 1 -25.57 -20.80 4.45
N ARG A 2 -24.53 -21.18 5.21
CA ARG A 2 -23.53 -20.23 5.73
C ARG A 2 -22.71 -19.73 4.54
N SER A 3 -22.72 -18.42 4.32
CA SER A 3 -21.97 -17.81 3.25
C SER A 3 -20.47 -18.10 3.44
N THR A 4 -19.83 -18.63 2.43
CA THR A 4 -18.39 -18.97 2.37
C THR A 4 -17.48 -17.74 2.32
N TRP A 5 -17.99 -16.55 2.62
CA TRP A 5 -17.31 -15.25 2.48
C TRP A 5 -16.57 -14.79 3.74
N ASN A 6 -16.52 -15.59 4.81
CA ASN A 6 -15.89 -15.21 6.07
C ASN A 6 -14.56 -15.96 6.31
N THR A 7 -13.76 -16.14 5.28
CA THR A 7 -12.41 -16.70 5.45
C THR A 7 -11.46 -15.56 5.71
N LYS A 8 -10.96 -15.44 6.95
CA LYS A 8 -9.86 -14.54 7.31
C LYS A 8 -8.69 -14.77 6.37
N MET A 9 -7.96 -13.72 6.07
CA MET A 9 -6.79 -13.80 5.20
C MET A 9 -5.78 -14.80 5.77
N GLN A 10 -5.32 -15.73 4.94
CA GLN A 10 -4.21 -16.63 5.28
C GLN A 10 -2.93 -16.05 4.72
N ILE A 11 -1.88 -16.01 5.51
CA ILE A 11 -0.60 -15.42 5.17
C ILE A 11 0.49 -16.42 5.48
N GLU A 12 1.35 -16.68 4.51
CA GLU A 12 2.57 -17.47 4.68
C GLU A 12 3.76 -16.53 4.53
N LEU A 13 4.23 -15.99 5.64
CA LEU A 13 5.39 -15.10 5.63
C LEU A 13 6.62 -15.80 5.05
N ALA A 14 7.30 -15.11 4.14
CA ALA A 14 8.62 -15.52 3.65
C ALA A 14 9.60 -15.63 4.84
N GLU A 15 10.59 -16.52 4.74
CA GLU A 15 11.57 -16.79 5.83
C GLU A 15 12.23 -15.51 6.34
N ILE A 16 12.54 -14.56 5.43
CA ILE A 16 13.16 -13.28 5.80
C ILE A 16 12.31 -12.39 6.70
N TYR A 17 10.99 -12.60 6.76
CA TYR A 17 10.07 -11.80 7.57
C TYR A 17 9.49 -12.56 8.77
N ARG A 18 9.55 -13.90 8.77
CA ARG A 18 8.90 -14.78 9.75
C ARG A 18 9.32 -14.47 11.18
N ASP A 19 10.60 -14.22 11.40
CA ASP A 19 11.16 -13.99 12.74
C ASP A 19 11.39 -12.51 13.07
N THR A 20 10.90 -11.61 12.21
CA THR A 20 11.03 -10.15 12.42
C THR A 20 9.82 -9.57 13.12
N ASP A 21 10.04 -8.53 13.96
CA ASP A 21 8.93 -7.79 14.59
C ASP A 21 8.01 -7.16 13.56
N LEU A 22 8.58 -6.67 12.46
CA LEU A 22 7.83 -6.08 11.34
C LEU A 22 6.93 -7.12 10.66
N GLY A 23 7.41 -8.33 10.43
CA GLY A 23 6.63 -9.41 9.83
C GLY A 23 5.47 -9.83 10.73
N ARG A 24 5.73 -10.05 12.02
CA ARG A 24 4.69 -10.39 13.01
C ARG A 24 3.63 -9.30 13.15
N GLU A 25 4.05 -8.02 13.18
CA GLU A 25 3.12 -6.89 13.22
C GLU A 25 2.26 -6.84 11.95
N ALA A 26 2.87 -6.99 10.76
CA ALA A 26 2.17 -6.98 9.49
C ALA A 26 1.14 -8.12 9.39
N GLU A 27 1.51 -9.33 9.79
CA GLU A 27 0.61 -10.48 9.87
C GLU A 27 -0.60 -10.20 10.76
N ALA A 28 -0.37 -9.71 11.98
CA ALA A 28 -1.45 -9.36 12.92
C ALA A 28 -2.39 -8.29 12.36
N LEU A 29 -1.90 -7.35 11.54
CA LEU A 29 -2.70 -6.32 10.88
C LEU A 29 -3.48 -6.85 9.68
N LEU A 30 -2.97 -7.87 8.98
CA LEU A 30 -3.59 -8.48 7.81
C LEU A 30 -4.66 -9.51 8.17
N LEU A 31 -4.46 -10.29 9.23
CA LEU A 31 -5.37 -11.36 9.66
C LEU A 31 -6.85 -10.97 9.79
N PRO A 32 -7.21 -9.77 10.30
CA PRO A 32 -8.61 -9.36 10.38
C PRO A 32 -9.27 -9.13 9.01
N CYS A 33 -8.49 -8.91 7.94
CA CYS A 33 -9.03 -8.56 6.64
C CYS A 33 -9.73 -9.75 5.99
N VAL A 34 -11.03 -9.61 5.68
CA VAL A 34 -11.83 -10.60 4.97
C VAL A 34 -12.03 -10.27 3.48
N GLN A 35 -11.26 -9.33 2.95
CA GLN A 35 -11.29 -8.92 1.54
C GLN A 35 -12.68 -8.49 1.01
N CYS A 36 -13.58 -8.04 1.88
CA CYS A 36 -14.97 -7.68 1.51
C CYS A 36 -15.10 -6.49 0.54
N GLY A 37 -14.07 -5.65 0.44
CA GLY A 37 -14.05 -4.51 -0.48
C GLY A 37 -14.80 -3.26 -0.01
N GLN A 38 -15.45 -3.23 1.16
CA GLN A 38 -16.18 -2.05 1.63
C GLN A 38 -15.31 -0.80 1.75
N CYS A 39 -14.05 -0.96 2.12
CA CYS A 39 -13.07 0.11 2.19
C CYS A 39 -12.77 0.77 0.82
N THR A 40 -13.02 0.08 -0.29
CA THR A 40 -12.73 0.57 -1.65
C THR A 40 -13.66 1.72 -2.02
N PHE A 41 -14.94 1.65 -1.64
CA PHE A 41 -15.93 2.68 -1.98
C PHE A 41 -15.65 4.05 -1.36
N THR A 42 -14.95 4.11 -0.23
CA THR A 42 -14.60 5.37 0.46
C THR A 42 -13.24 5.90 0.04
N CYS A 43 -12.51 5.17 -0.80
CA CYS A 43 -11.17 5.55 -1.22
C CYS A 43 -11.20 6.58 -2.35
N PRO A 44 -10.64 7.81 -2.15
CA PRO A 44 -10.64 8.84 -3.18
C PRO A 44 -9.78 8.46 -4.39
N THR A 45 -8.65 7.77 -4.18
CA THR A 45 -7.78 7.36 -5.29
C THR A 45 -8.40 6.27 -6.15
N PHE A 46 -9.12 5.32 -5.56
CA PHE A 46 -9.90 4.34 -6.31
C PHE A 46 -10.99 5.02 -7.15
N ARG A 47 -11.75 5.92 -6.55
CA ARG A 47 -12.85 6.62 -7.24
C ARG A 47 -12.37 7.50 -8.42
N LEU A 48 -11.15 8.03 -8.33
CA LEU A 48 -10.58 8.90 -9.36
C LEU A 48 -9.93 8.10 -10.48
N LEU A 49 -9.23 7.02 -10.16
CA LEU A 49 -8.39 6.27 -11.11
C LEU A 49 -9.08 5.04 -11.68
N ASP A 50 -10.17 4.60 -11.06
CA ASP A 50 -10.92 3.37 -11.40
C ASP A 50 -10.00 2.15 -11.55
N ASP A 51 -9.02 2.05 -10.63
CA ASP A 51 -8.02 0.98 -10.59
C ASP A 51 -8.05 0.31 -9.21
N GLU A 52 -8.33 -1.00 -9.19
CA GLU A 52 -8.38 -1.78 -7.93
C GLU A 52 -7.07 -1.73 -7.15
N TRP A 53 -5.93 -1.61 -7.82
CA TRP A 53 -4.62 -1.49 -7.18
C TRP A 53 -4.45 -0.16 -6.43
N ASP A 54 -5.15 0.86 -6.85
CA ASP A 54 -5.19 2.16 -6.19
C ASP A 54 -6.25 2.24 -5.08
N GLY A 55 -6.97 1.13 -4.84
CA GLY A 55 -7.87 0.91 -3.71
C GLY A 55 -7.17 0.31 -2.48
N PRO A 56 -7.77 0.42 -1.28
CA PRO A 56 -7.18 -0.15 -0.06
C PRO A 56 -7.08 -1.68 -0.14
N ARG A 57 -8.08 -2.35 -0.69
CA ARG A 57 -8.10 -3.82 -0.85
C ARG A 57 -6.96 -4.29 -1.74
N GLY A 58 -6.76 -3.65 -2.90
CA GLY A 58 -5.66 -3.99 -3.80
C GLY A 58 -4.29 -3.74 -3.15
N ARG A 59 -4.13 -2.61 -2.44
CA ARG A 59 -2.88 -2.31 -1.71
C ARG A 59 -2.60 -3.30 -0.59
N ILE A 60 -3.60 -3.73 0.15
CA ILE A 60 -3.47 -4.80 1.18
C ILE A 60 -2.94 -6.07 0.51
N TYR A 61 -3.52 -6.46 -0.62
CA TYR A 61 -3.08 -7.64 -1.37
C TYR A 61 -1.63 -7.50 -1.85
N LEU A 62 -1.23 -6.34 -2.38
CA LEU A 62 0.16 -6.09 -2.81
C LEU A 62 1.15 -6.21 -1.64
N ILE A 63 0.81 -5.69 -0.47
CA ILE A 63 1.64 -5.80 0.74
C ILE A 63 1.74 -7.25 1.19
N GLN A 64 0.64 -8.00 1.16
CA GLN A 64 0.63 -9.43 1.46
C GLN A 64 1.59 -10.19 0.53
N GLN A 65 1.49 -9.99 -0.79
CA GLN A 65 2.36 -10.67 -1.75
C GLN A 65 3.84 -10.37 -1.52
N MET A 66 4.18 -9.14 -1.15
CA MET A 66 5.56 -8.79 -0.79
C MET A 66 6.03 -9.54 0.46
N LEU A 67 5.19 -9.65 1.49
CA LEU A 67 5.51 -10.35 2.73
C LEU A 67 5.64 -11.87 2.53
N GLU A 68 4.88 -12.43 1.59
CA GLU A 68 4.96 -13.84 1.19
C GLU A 68 6.14 -14.13 0.25
N GLY A 69 6.87 -13.10 -0.20
CA GLY A 69 7.95 -13.26 -1.18
C GLY A 69 7.47 -13.75 -2.55
N LYS A 70 6.16 -13.64 -2.81
CA LYS A 70 5.55 -14.01 -4.08
C LYS A 70 5.52 -12.82 -5.01
N GLU A 71 5.85 -13.04 -6.28
CA GLU A 71 5.59 -12.02 -7.30
C GLU A 71 4.09 -12.00 -7.60
N PRO A 72 3.40 -10.85 -7.50
CA PRO A 72 2.04 -10.74 -7.99
C PRO A 72 2.03 -10.99 -9.49
N SER A 73 1.82 -12.24 -9.86
CA SER A 73 1.60 -12.64 -11.24
C SER A 73 0.18 -12.23 -11.65
N ALA A 74 0.05 -11.77 -12.90
CA ALA A 74 -1.24 -11.51 -13.51
C ALA A 74 -2.18 -12.73 -13.44
N SER A 75 -1.62 -13.95 -13.43
CA SER A 75 -2.36 -15.21 -13.34
C SER A 75 -2.84 -15.57 -11.93
N SER A 76 -2.27 -14.97 -10.88
CA SER A 76 -2.66 -15.23 -9.48
C SER A 76 -3.78 -14.30 -9.00
N LEU A 77 -4.28 -13.41 -9.86
CA LEU A 77 -5.28 -12.41 -9.52
C LEU A 77 -6.70 -12.94 -9.77
N PRO A 78 -7.66 -12.62 -8.89
CA PRO A 78 -9.05 -12.81 -9.20
C PRO A 78 -9.44 -12.09 -10.50
N PRO A 79 -10.34 -12.64 -11.33
CA PRO A 79 -10.73 -12.07 -12.63
C PRO A 79 -11.26 -10.62 -12.58
N ALA A 80 -11.65 -10.16 -11.37
CA ALA A 80 -12.12 -8.80 -11.13
C ALA A 80 -11.01 -7.73 -11.10
N TYR A 81 -9.75 -8.15 -11.09
CA TYR A 81 -8.62 -7.22 -11.07
C TYR A 81 -8.16 -6.89 -12.49
N SER A 82 -8.56 -5.75 -13.01
CA SER A 82 -8.15 -5.27 -14.33
C SER A 82 -6.67 -4.86 -14.34
N ILE A 83 -5.88 -5.51 -15.20
CA ILE A 83 -4.41 -5.35 -15.26
C ILE A 83 -4.03 -4.21 -16.21
N LYS A 84 -4.51 -3.01 -16.00
CA LYS A 84 -4.15 -1.89 -16.89
C LYS A 84 -2.75 -1.33 -16.66
N THR A 85 -2.08 -1.64 -15.53
CA THR A 85 -0.83 -0.98 -15.11
C THR A 85 0.38 -1.88 -14.88
N LEU A 86 0.26 -3.20 -15.03
CA LEU A 86 1.37 -4.14 -14.74
C LEU A 86 2.28 -4.44 -15.94
N GLU A 87 1.94 -3.99 -17.13
CA GLU A 87 2.74 -4.28 -18.32
C GLU A 87 4.11 -3.59 -18.27
N GLY A 88 5.17 -4.39 -18.20
CA GLY A 88 6.55 -3.97 -18.42
C GLY A 88 7.32 -3.39 -17.23
N LYS A 89 6.79 -3.40 -16.00
CA LYS A 89 7.52 -2.92 -14.79
C LYS A 89 7.84 -4.08 -13.85
N THR A 90 9.00 -3.97 -13.17
CA THR A 90 9.34 -4.91 -12.08
C THR A 90 8.32 -4.80 -10.95
N LEU A 91 8.02 -5.92 -10.30
CA LEU A 91 7.04 -6.02 -9.22
C LEU A 91 7.13 -4.89 -8.20
N GLY A 92 8.31 -4.68 -7.65
CA GLY A 92 8.52 -3.67 -6.62
C GLY A 92 8.23 -2.24 -7.11
N ALA A 93 8.49 -1.92 -8.38
CA ALA A 93 8.19 -0.61 -8.95
C ALA A 93 6.68 -0.37 -9.08
N ASN A 94 5.90 -1.41 -9.40
CA ASN A 94 4.45 -1.34 -9.48
C ASN A 94 3.82 -1.20 -8.09
N VAL A 95 4.23 -2.03 -7.13
CA VAL A 95 3.77 -1.92 -5.74
C VAL A 95 4.06 -0.53 -5.19
N ARG A 96 5.27 0.00 -5.44
CA ARG A 96 5.65 1.35 -5.04
C ARG A 96 4.71 2.40 -5.63
N LEU A 97 4.38 2.31 -6.91
CA LEU A 97 3.48 3.26 -7.58
C LEU A 97 2.12 3.34 -6.86
N HIS A 98 1.49 2.19 -6.60
CA HIS A 98 0.18 2.14 -5.97
C HIS A 98 0.21 2.55 -4.50
N LEU A 99 1.25 2.19 -3.74
CA LEU A 99 1.41 2.62 -2.35
C LEU A 99 1.72 4.13 -2.24
N ASP A 100 2.51 4.69 -3.16
CA ASP A 100 2.83 6.12 -3.21
C ASP A 100 1.60 6.99 -3.57
N ARG A 101 0.68 6.49 -4.38
CA ARG A 101 -0.58 7.17 -4.74
C ARG A 101 -1.57 7.25 -3.59
N CYS A 102 -1.37 6.48 -2.50
CA CYS A 102 -2.26 6.57 -1.35
C CYS A 102 -2.10 7.91 -0.64
N LEU A 103 -3.22 8.61 -0.45
CA LEU A 103 -3.27 9.92 0.23
C LEU A 103 -3.17 9.82 1.76
N SER A 104 -3.09 8.62 2.33
CA SER A 104 -3.05 8.37 3.77
C SER A 104 -4.23 9.00 4.55
N CYS A 105 -5.38 9.20 3.91
CA CYS A 105 -6.56 9.85 4.50
C CYS A 105 -7.30 8.99 5.52
N ARG A 106 -7.04 7.68 5.59
CA ARG A 106 -7.62 6.69 6.51
C ARG A 106 -9.14 6.51 6.43
N SER A 107 -9.82 7.07 5.44
CA SER A 107 -11.28 6.86 5.26
C SER A 107 -11.64 5.38 5.13
N CYS A 108 -10.73 4.55 4.64
CA CYS A 108 -10.89 3.10 4.54
C CYS A 108 -10.90 2.39 5.90
N GLU A 109 -10.27 2.95 6.94
CA GLU A 109 -10.30 2.39 8.31
C GLU A 109 -11.68 2.58 8.94
N THR A 110 -12.28 3.75 8.77
CA THR A 110 -13.59 4.06 9.35
C THR A 110 -14.73 3.26 8.73
N SER A 111 -14.57 2.82 7.47
CA SER A 111 -15.55 2.00 6.76
C SER A 111 -15.28 0.50 6.85
N CYS A 112 -14.22 0.09 7.53
CA CYS A 112 -13.88 -1.33 7.67
C CYS A 112 -14.67 -1.98 8.80
N PRO A 113 -15.54 -3.00 8.54
CA PRO A 113 -16.29 -3.68 9.59
C PRO A 113 -15.40 -4.51 10.52
N GLU A 114 -14.26 -4.97 10.02
CA GLU A 114 -13.29 -5.78 10.79
C GLU A 114 -12.22 -4.91 11.49
N GLY A 115 -12.29 -3.59 11.36
CA GLY A 115 -11.39 -2.67 12.04
C GLY A 115 -9.92 -2.77 11.62
N VAL A 116 -9.64 -3.11 10.37
CA VAL A 116 -8.27 -3.21 9.84
C VAL A 116 -7.56 -1.86 9.96
N ARG A 117 -6.43 -1.81 10.66
CA ARG A 117 -5.59 -0.62 10.82
C ARG A 117 -4.73 -0.40 9.57
N TYR A 118 -5.39 -0.02 8.48
CA TYR A 118 -4.78 0.12 7.17
C TYR A 118 -3.61 1.12 7.14
N GLY A 119 -3.71 2.24 7.86
CA GLY A 119 -2.65 3.25 7.88
C GLY A 119 -1.32 2.69 8.36
N ARG A 120 -1.33 1.86 9.42
CA ARG A 120 -0.12 1.22 9.91
C ARG A 120 0.41 0.16 8.94
N LEU A 121 -0.47 -0.61 8.33
CA LEU A 121 -0.11 -1.58 7.31
C LEU A 121 0.52 -0.90 6.08
N LEU A 122 -0.01 0.25 5.66
CA LEU A 122 0.54 1.06 4.58
C LEU A 122 1.96 1.55 4.91
N ASP A 123 2.22 1.97 6.16
CA ASP A 123 3.55 2.42 6.59
C ASP A 123 4.57 1.26 6.48
N ILE A 124 4.18 0.07 6.94
CA ILE A 124 5.00 -1.15 6.77
C ILE A 124 5.24 -1.46 5.28
N GLY A 125 4.19 -1.44 4.46
CA GLY A 125 4.32 -1.68 3.02
C GLY A 125 5.26 -0.69 2.33
N ARG A 126 5.20 0.59 2.70
CA ARG A 126 6.12 1.61 2.19
C ARG A 126 7.55 1.38 2.63
N GLU A 127 7.77 0.96 3.87
CA GLU A 127 9.11 0.62 4.37
C GLU A 127 9.71 -0.57 3.60
N LEU A 128 8.91 -1.63 3.35
CA LEU A 128 9.33 -2.79 2.57
C LEU A 128 9.72 -2.40 1.15
N VAL A 129 8.89 -1.59 0.48
CA VAL A 129 9.16 -1.12 -0.88
C VAL A 129 10.40 -0.24 -0.94
N GLU A 130 10.62 0.65 0.02
CA GLU A 130 11.84 1.50 0.04
C GLU A 130 13.12 0.67 0.19
N LYS A 131 13.06 -0.46 0.91
CA LYS A 131 14.18 -1.40 1.04
C LYS A 131 14.38 -2.23 -0.24
N ALA A 132 13.29 -2.63 -0.92
CA ALA A 132 13.34 -3.51 -2.08
C ALA A 132 13.65 -2.78 -3.39
N VAL A 133 13.19 -1.52 -3.53
CA VAL A 133 13.25 -0.78 -4.81
C VAL A 133 13.96 0.55 -4.64
N GLN A 134 15.07 0.71 -5.36
CA GLN A 134 15.79 1.99 -5.35
C GLN A 134 15.04 3.06 -6.16
N ARG A 135 14.80 4.22 -5.54
CA ARG A 135 14.24 5.38 -6.22
C ARG A 135 15.27 6.06 -7.13
N PRO A 136 14.85 6.63 -8.27
CA PRO A 136 15.71 7.47 -9.10
C PRO A 136 16.31 8.64 -8.29
N LEU A 137 17.53 9.02 -8.61
CA LEU A 137 18.24 10.10 -7.90
C LEU A 137 17.47 11.42 -7.88
N LYS A 138 16.80 11.77 -8.99
CA LYS A 138 15.96 12.97 -9.09
C LYS A 138 14.83 12.97 -8.05
N GLU A 139 14.17 11.84 -7.87
CA GLU A 139 13.08 11.71 -6.89
C GLU A 139 13.62 11.75 -5.44
N LYS A 140 14.76 11.09 -5.19
CA LYS A 140 15.43 11.15 -3.88
C LYS A 140 15.80 12.59 -3.51
N LEU A 141 16.33 13.35 -4.48
CA LEU A 141 16.72 14.74 -4.27
C LEU A 141 15.51 15.65 -4.02
N ALA A 142 14.47 15.51 -4.85
CA ALA A 142 13.23 16.26 -4.67
C ALA A 142 12.58 16.01 -3.30
N ARG A 143 12.46 14.73 -2.89
CA ARG A 143 11.94 14.38 -1.56
C ARG A 143 12.81 14.91 -0.41
N ARG A 144 14.13 14.92 -0.58
CA ARG A 144 15.07 15.51 0.42
C ARG A 144 14.85 17.02 0.51
N ALA A 145 14.74 17.72 -0.61
CA ALA A 145 14.47 19.15 -0.65
C ALA A 145 13.14 19.50 0.01
N LEU A 146 12.04 18.77 -0.32
CA LEU A 146 10.74 18.96 0.31
C LEU A 146 10.80 18.75 1.83
N ARG A 147 11.45 17.69 2.31
CA ARG A 147 11.60 17.43 3.75
C ARG A 147 12.44 18.51 4.46
N ALA A 148 13.38 19.13 3.75
CA ALA A 148 14.21 20.20 4.32
C ALA A 148 13.50 21.55 4.39
N VAL A 149 12.42 21.77 3.63
CA VAL A 149 11.72 23.05 3.52
C VAL A 149 10.34 23.01 4.16
N VAL A 150 9.50 22.06 3.76
CA VAL A 150 8.07 22.04 4.11
C VAL A 150 7.78 21.98 5.60
N PRO A 151 8.49 21.17 6.44
CA PRO A 151 8.22 21.12 7.88
C PRO A 151 8.65 22.38 8.64
N TYR A 152 9.46 23.23 8.03
CA TYR A 152 10.04 24.41 8.70
C TYR A 152 9.35 25.69 8.21
N ARG A 153 8.48 26.26 9.04
CA ARG A 153 7.70 27.46 8.74
C ARG A 153 8.55 28.60 8.13
N TYR A 154 9.68 28.90 8.71
CA TYR A 154 10.54 30.01 8.22
C TYR A 154 11.09 29.75 6.84
N ARG A 155 11.57 28.54 6.55
CA ARG A 155 12.09 28.16 5.24
C ARG A 155 10.99 28.16 4.19
N PHE A 156 9.83 27.61 4.53
CA PHE A 156 8.68 27.58 3.64
C PHE A 156 8.17 28.99 3.32
N THR A 157 8.05 29.88 4.33
CA THR A 157 7.65 31.28 4.13
C THR A 157 8.67 32.08 3.30
N ALA A 158 9.97 31.85 3.52
CA ALA A 158 11.01 32.48 2.71
C ALA A 158 10.93 32.07 1.24
N LEU A 159 10.69 30.77 0.97
CA LEU A 159 10.53 30.26 -0.39
C LEU A 159 9.31 30.87 -1.08
N LEU A 160 8.17 30.98 -0.39
CA LEU A 160 6.95 31.61 -0.91
C LEU A 160 7.11 33.11 -1.23
N ARG A 161 8.00 33.82 -0.52
CA ARG A 161 8.27 35.24 -0.78
C ARG A 161 9.27 35.48 -1.92
N ALA A 162 10.05 34.47 -2.24
CA ALA A 162 11.07 34.52 -3.28
C ALA A 162 10.55 34.11 -4.68
N GLY A 163 9.38 33.45 -4.77
CA GLY A 163 8.70 33.09 -6.02
C GLY A 163 7.47 33.88 -6.28
#